data_8aa6c15fa9f61c6b64128333b69e90bd
#
_entry.id   8aa6c15fa9f61c6b64128333b69e90bd
#
_cell.length_a   1.000
_cell.length_b   1.000
_cell.length_c   1.000
_cell.angle_alpha   90.00
_cell.angle_beta   90.00
_cell.angle_gamma   90.00
#
_symmetry.space_group_name_H-M   'P 1'
#
loop_
_entity.id
_entity.type
_entity.pdbx_description
1 polymer ?
#
loop_
_entity_poly.entity_id
_entity_poly.type
_entity_poly.pdbx_seq_one_letter_code
_entity_poly.pdbx_strand_id
1 'polypeptide(L)'
;MPKLKKEKRNFSDFSTSIVMGILNITTDSFYDGGKFLTKENIISQIKKIEKEGAKIIDIGASSSRPGSKPVSEKIELERLIQAIKLVKENSSKLMISIDTFRSRVAEECVKNGADIINDISAGQMDKKMFATIANLDVPYIMMHMKGNSLSMQNNPNYTNIISEISSFFHERIKLLNDIGFNKIIIDPGFGFGKTLAHNYEILNKFDVFNQFKLPVLAGLSRKSMIGNLLN
;
A
#
# COMPACT_ATOMS: atom_id res chain seq x y z
N MET A 1 7.80 -24.40 21.86
CA MET A 1 8.48 -23.22 21.28
C MET A 1 8.02 -21.99 22.05
N PRO A 2 8.89 -21.14 22.60
CA PRO A 2 8.46 -19.96 23.34
C PRO A 2 7.79 -18.99 22.36
N LYS A 3 6.56 -18.56 22.70
CA LYS A 3 5.88 -17.46 22.03
C LYS A 3 6.71 -16.19 22.27
N LEU A 4 7.43 -15.73 21.25
CA LEU A 4 8.02 -14.38 21.25
C LEU A 4 6.88 -13.39 21.51
N LYS A 5 6.86 -12.77 22.70
CA LYS A 5 5.99 -11.62 22.96
C LYS A 5 6.40 -10.54 21.97
N LYS A 6 5.59 -10.32 20.92
CA LYS A 6 5.72 -9.12 20.08
C LYS A 6 5.54 -7.92 21.03
N GLU A 7 6.58 -7.13 21.23
CA GLU A 7 6.38 -5.76 21.69
C GLU A 7 5.44 -5.12 20.67
N LYS A 8 4.28 -4.62 21.12
CA LYS A 8 3.37 -3.86 20.29
C LYS A 8 4.14 -2.65 19.79
N ARG A 9 4.61 -2.71 18.54
CA ARG A 9 5.26 -1.57 17.90
C ARG A 9 4.23 -0.45 17.86
N ASN A 10 4.55 0.65 18.53
CA ASN A 10 3.64 1.77 18.64
C ASN A 10 3.64 2.51 17.30
N PHE A 11 2.56 2.40 16.53
CA PHE A 11 2.37 3.01 15.21
C PHE A 11 2.16 4.54 15.30
N SER A 12 2.24 5.12 16.49
CA SER A 12 1.94 6.52 16.76
C SER A 12 3.11 7.47 16.60
N ASP A 13 4.34 6.97 16.38
CA ASP A 13 5.52 7.83 16.26
C ASP A 13 5.95 8.02 14.79
N PHE A 14 5.25 8.93 14.11
CA PHE A 14 5.66 9.47 12.81
C PHE A 14 6.41 10.82 12.94
N SER A 15 7.09 11.04 14.06
CA SER A 15 7.93 12.22 14.24
C SER A 15 9.11 12.30 13.23
N THR A 16 9.46 11.15 12.64
CA THR A 16 10.46 11.04 11.57
C THR A 16 9.88 10.29 10.36
N SER A 17 10.43 10.59 9.17
CA SER A 17 10.06 9.87 7.95
C SER A 17 10.42 8.39 8.05
N ILE A 18 9.48 7.53 7.68
CA ILE A 18 9.63 6.07 7.67
C ILE A 18 9.68 5.57 6.24
N VAL A 19 10.66 4.73 5.92
CA VAL A 19 10.75 4.09 4.60
C VAL A 19 9.95 2.79 4.59
N MET A 20 9.06 2.67 3.60
CA MET A 20 8.31 1.46 3.27
C MET A 20 8.90 0.84 2.01
N GLY A 21 9.52 -0.35 2.15
CA GLY A 21 10.07 -1.12 1.04
C GLY A 21 8.98 -1.95 0.37
N ILE A 22 9.04 -2.08 -0.96
CA ILE A 22 8.03 -2.80 -1.77
C ILE A 22 8.52 -4.19 -2.12
N LEU A 23 7.69 -5.21 -1.88
CA LEU A 23 7.90 -6.60 -2.27
C LEU A 23 6.73 -7.10 -3.12
N ASN A 24 6.85 -7.04 -4.44
CA ASN A 24 5.84 -7.58 -5.36
C ASN A 24 6.11 -9.04 -5.66
N ILE A 25 5.12 -9.92 -5.39
CA ILE A 25 5.15 -11.37 -5.64
C ILE A 25 4.15 -11.77 -6.73
N THR A 26 4.12 -11.00 -7.82
CA THR A 26 3.25 -11.25 -8.98
C THR A 26 3.82 -12.31 -9.92
N THR A 27 2.97 -12.93 -10.77
CA THR A 27 3.42 -13.86 -11.81
C THR A 27 4.38 -13.22 -12.80
N ASP A 28 4.22 -11.93 -13.07
CA ASP A 28 5.13 -11.19 -13.95
C ASP A 28 6.51 -10.98 -13.28
N SER A 29 6.56 -10.92 -11.94
CA SER A 29 7.81 -10.94 -11.18
C SER A 29 8.46 -12.33 -11.18
N PHE A 30 7.67 -13.40 -11.39
CA PHE A 30 8.20 -14.73 -11.69
C PHE A 30 8.76 -14.84 -13.12
N TYR A 31 8.46 -13.84 -14.01
CA TYR A 31 8.76 -13.87 -15.45
C TYR A 31 9.57 -12.68 -15.95
N ASP A 32 10.22 -11.92 -15.11
CA ASP A 32 11.10 -10.84 -15.56
C ASP A 32 12.42 -11.45 -16.08
N GLY A 33 12.45 -11.77 -17.39
CA GLY A 33 13.62 -12.29 -18.08
C GLY A 33 14.11 -13.67 -17.65
N GLY A 34 13.22 -14.57 -17.20
CA GLY A 34 13.58 -15.96 -16.86
C GLY A 34 14.14 -16.14 -15.45
N LYS A 35 14.08 -15.15 -14.59
CA LYS A 35 14.42 -15.28 -13.17
C LYS A 35 13.15 -15.57 -12.36
N PHE A 36 12.92 -16.84 -12.06
CA PHE A 36 11.90 -17.23 -11.08
C PHE A 36 12.19 -16.50 -9.74
N LEU A 37 11.17 -15.86 -9.14
CA LEU A 37 11.26 -15.49 -7.73
C LEU A 37 11.20 -16.78 -6.90
N THR A 38 12.34 -17.41 -6.74
CA THR A 38 12.47 -18.53 -5.82
C THR A 38 12.30 -18.04 -4.39
N LYS A 39 12.02 -18.94 -3.47
CA LYS A 39 11.99 -18.65 -2.04
C LYS A 39 13.25 -17.89 -1.60
N GLU A 40 14.40 -18.27 -2.13
CA GLU A 40 15.70 -17.65 -1.84
C GLU A 40 15.76 -16.20 -2.32
N ASN A 41 15.20 -15.89 -3.49
CA ASN A 41 15.14 -14.54 -4.02
C ASN A 41 14.24 -13.64 -3.17
N ILE A 42 13.08 -14.15 -2.71
CA ILE A 42 12.20 -13.43 -1.79
C ILE A 42 12.93 -13.13 -0.48
N ILE A 43 13.60 -14.12 0.10
CA ILE A 43 14.39 -13.95 1.33
C ILE A 43 15.51 -12.92 1.12
N SER A 44 16.20 -12.97 -0.01
CA SER A 44 17.24 -12.00 -0.36
C SER A 44 16.70 -10.57 -0.42
N GLN A 45 15.51 -10.38 -1.03
CA GLN A 45 14.86 -9.06 -1.08
C GLN A 45 14.40 -8.57 0.30
N ILE A 46 13.85 -9.44 1.14
CA ILE A 46 13.49 -9.12 2.52
C ILE A 46 14.70 -8.59 3.30
N LYS A 47 15.83 -9.32 3.25
CA LYS A 47 17.06 -8.92 3.90
C LYS A 47 17.65 -7.63 3.34
N LYS A 48 17.55 -7.43 2.03
CA LYS A 48 17.98 -6.18 1.38
C LYS A 48 17.16 -5.00 1.85
N ILE A 49 15.82 -5.10 1.83
CA ILE A 49 14.90 -4.06 2.29
C ILE A 49 15.18 -3.68 3.75
N GLU A 50 15.38 -4.67 4.63
CA GLU A 50 15.73 -4.41 6.03
C GLU A 50 17.11 -3.74 6.18
N LYS A 51 18.12 -4.23 5.46
CA LYS A 51 19.49 -3.67 5.47
C LYS A 51 19.55 -2.24 4.98
N GLU A 52 18.71 -1.88 3.99
CA GLU A 52 18.60 -0.52 3.44
C GLU A 52 17.81 0.43 4.36
N GLY A 53 17.37 -0.03 5.53
CA GLY A 53 16.80 0.80 6.60
C GLY A 53 15.29 0.94 6.57
N ALA A 54 14.57 0.22 5.71
CA ALA A 54 13.11 0.20 5.76
C ALA A 54 12.61 -0.29 7.13
N LYS A 55 11.47 0.25 7.57
CA LYS A 55 10.76 -0.17 8.78
C LYS A 55 9.51 -0.97 8.45
N ILE A 56 8.99 -0.79 7.25
CA ILE A 56 7.79 -1.45 6.75
C ILE A 56 8.16 -2.15 5.45
N ILE A 57 7.63 -3.35 5.25
CA ILE A 57 7.65 -4.07 3.97
C ILE A 57 6.22 -4.19 3.47
N ASP A 58 5.93 -3.63 2.29
CA ASP A 58 4.62 -3.70 1.65
C ASP A 58 4.59 -4.82 0.62
N ILE A 59 3.72 -5.80 0.84
CA ILE A 59 3.67 -7.03 0.06
C ILE A 59 2.45 -7.01 -0.84
N GLY A 60 2.67 -7.02 -2.17
CA GLY A 60 1.63 -7.11 -3.17
C GLY A 60 1.71 -8.43 -3.96
N ALA A 61 0.59 -9.14 -4.08
CA ALA A 61 0.49 -10.40 -4.84
C ALA A 61 -0.27 -10.25 -6.15
N SER A 62 -0.83 -9.07 -6.41
CA SER A 62 -1.52 -8.70 -7.65
C SER A 62 -0.80 -7.50 -8.24
N SER A 63 -0.59 -7.49 -9.56
CA SER A 63 0.02 -6.32 -10.19
C SER A 63 -0.99 -5.18 -10.26
N SER A 64 -0.63 -4.02 -9.72
CA SER A 64 -1.38 -2.77 -9.87
C SER A 64 -1.00 -1.99 -11.15
N ARG A 65 -0.12 -2.55 -12.00
CA ARG A 65 0.27 -1.93 -13.27
C ARG A 65 -0.92 -1.86 -14.22
N PRO A 66 -1.06 -0.78 -15.02
CA PRO A 66 -2.09 -0.68 -16.05
C PRO A 66 -2.05 -1.90 -16.98
N GLY A 67 -3.22 -2.49 -17.25
CA GLY A 67 -3.36 -3.64 -18.17
C GLY A 67 -3.01 -5.02 -17.59
N SER A 68 -2.60 -5.11 -16.32
CA SER A 68 -2.35 -6.40 -15.69
C SER A 68 -3.66 -7.17 -15.46
N LYS A 69 -3.62 -8.49 -15.70
CA LYS A 69 -4.77 -9.35 -15.38
C LYS A 69 -4.88 -9.54 -13.85
N PRO A 70 -6.06 -9.30 -13.27
CA PRO A 70 -6.24 -9.54 -11.84
C PRO A 70 -6.10 -11.04 -11.53
N VAL A 71 -5.41 -11.35 -10.45
CA VAL A 71 -5.34 -12.72 -9.93
C VAL A 71 -6.60 -13.03 -9.13
N SER A 72 -6.98 -14.33 -9.03
CA SER A 72 -8.07 -14.73 -8.18
C SER A 72 -7.75 -14.48 -6.70
N GLU A 73 -8.77 -14.22 -5.90
CA GLU A 73 -8.63 -14.02 -4.45
C GLU A 73 -7.87 -15.17 -3.77
N LYS A 74 -8.14 -16.40 -4.17
CA LYS A 74 -7.47 -17.59 -3.65
C LYS A 74 -5.96 -17.55 -3.91
N ILE A 75 -5.56 -17.25 -5.14
CA ILE A 75 -4.14 -17.18 -5.51
C ILE A 75 -3.44 -16.02 -4.80
N GLU A 76 -4.10 -14.87 -4.70
CA GLU A 76 -3.59 -13.71 -3.96
C GLU A 76 -3.33 -14.09 -2.51
N LEU A 77 -4.32 -14.68 -1.85
CA LEU A 77 -4.23 -15.08 -0.45
C LEU A 77 -3.11 -16.10 -0.21
N GLU A 78 -3.02 -17.15 -1.03
CA GLU A 78 -1.98 -18.18 -0.92
C GLU A 78 -0.57 -17.56 -0.98
N ARG A 79 -0.35 -16.64 -1.93
CA ARG A 79 0.94 -15.95 -2.09
C ARG A 79 1.28 -15.07 -0.89
N LEU A 80 0.30 -14.26 -0.46
CA LEU A 80 0.51 -13.32 0.65
C LEU A 80 0.81 -14.07 1.96
N ILE A 81 0.09 -15.15 2.27
CA ILE A 81 0.34 -15.95 3.47
C ILE A 81 1.75 -16.55 3.46
N GLN A 82 2.19 -17.05 2.31
CA GLN A 82 3.56 -17.56 2.18
C GLN A 82 4.60 -16.46 2.39
N ALA A 83 4.39 -15.28 1.80
CA ALA A 83 5.31 -14.16 1.97
C ALA A 83 5.33 -13.63 3.40
N ILE A 84 4.19 -13.50 4.08
CA ILE A 84 4.11 -13.13 5.50
C ILE A 84 4.96 -14.08 6.34
N LYS A 85 4.83 -15.39 6.10
CA LYS A 85 5.63 -16.40 6.80
C LYS A 85 7.13 -16.19 6.57
N LEU A 86 7.55 -15.97 5.31
CA LEU A 86 8.96 -15.73 4.98
C LEU A 86 9.50 -14.45 5.65
N VAL A 87 8.73 -13.35 5.67
CA VAL A 87 9.16 -12.14 6.37
C VAL A 87 9.31 -12.41 7.86
N LYS A 88 8.36 -13.08 8.50
CA LYS A 88 8.41 -13.41 9.94
C LYS A 88 9.57 -14.32 10.31
N GLU A 89 9.95 -15.24 9.43
CA GLU A 89 11.08 -16.15 9.63
C GLU A 89 12.44 -15.46 9.44
N ASN A 90 12.52 -14.41 8.61
CA ASN A 90 13.78 -13.80 8.19
C ASN A 90 14.02 -12.37 8.69
N SER A 91 13.00 -11.72 9.27
CA SER A 91 13.10 -10.39 9.87
C SER A 91 12.20 -10.28 11.11
N SER A 92 12.76 -9.79 12.21
CA SER A 92 12.01 -9.43 13.41
C SER A 92 11.70 -7.93 13.50
N LYS A 93 12.26 -7.11 12.59
CA LYS A 93 12.22 -5.65 12.67
C LYS A 93 11.21 -5.03 11.71
N LEU A 94 10.93 -5.70 10.57
CA LEU A 94 10.01 -5.18 9.58
C LEU A 94 8.55 -5.35 10.03
N MET A 95 7.78 -4.28 9.98
CA MET A 95 6.32 -4.36 10.00
C MET A 95 5.83 -4.80 8.63
N ILE A 96 4.77 -5.60 8.59
CA ILE A 96 4.24 -6.18 7.35
C ILE A 96 2.99 -5.41 6.94
N SER A 97 3.06 -4.72 5.82
CA SER A 97 1.94 -4.11 5.12
C SER A 97 1.48 -5.02 3.98
N ILE A 98 0.18 -5.07 3.72
CA ILE A 98 -0.41 -5.88 2.66
C ILE A 98 -1.15 -4.98 1.68
N ASP A 99 -0.68 -4.97 0.41
CA ASP A 99 -1.35 -4.29 -0.70
C ASP A 99 -2.51 -5.16 -1.21
N THR A 100 -3.72 -4.82 -0.78
CA THR A 100 -4.95 -5.48 -1.21
C THR A 100 -6.17 -4.59 -1.05
N PHE A 101 -7.09 -4.67 -2.00
CA PHE A 101 -8.41 -4.04 -1.93
C PHE A 101 -9.52 -5.00 -1.47
N ARG A 102 -9.18 -6.27 -1.18
CA ARG A 102 -10.14 -7.31 -0.81
C ARG A 102 -10.21 -7.47 0.70
N SER A 103 -11.37 -7.23 1.29
CA SER A 103 -11.59 -7.30 2.74
C SER A 103 -11.27 -8.68 3.32
N ARG A 104 -11.64 -9.76 2.62
CA ARG A 104 -11.34 -11.13 3.05
C ARG A 104 -9.84 -11.42 3.05
N VAL A 105 -9.11 -10.95 2.05
CA VAL A 105 -7.65 -11.09 1.99
C VAL A 105 -7.01 -10.32 3.13
N ALA A 106 -7.44 -9.08 3.38
CA ALA A 106 -6.98 -8.27 4.49
C ALA A 106 -7.18 -8.99 5.84
N GLU A 107 -8.38 -9.51 6.08
CA GLU A 107 -8.71 -10.25 7.30
C GLU A 107 -7.78 -11.45 7.53
N GLU A 108 -7.64 -12.31 6.52
CA GLU A 108 -6.80 -13.49 6.64
C GLU A 108 -5.30 -13.14 6.77
N CYS A 109 -4.81 -12.10 6.08
CA CYS A 109 -3.43 -11.66 6.23
C CYS A 109 -3.14 -11.13 7.64
N VAL A 110 -4.05 -10.35 8.24
CA VAL A 110 -3.88 -9.85 9.61
C VAL A 110 -3.90 -11.01 10.62
N LYS A 111 -4.80 -11.99 10.46
CA LYS A 111 -4.80 -13.21 11.29
C LYS A 111 -3.47 -13.97 11.22
N ASN A 112 -2.78 -13.92 10.08
CA ASN A 112 -1.47 -14.54 9.87
C ASN A 112 -0.29 -13.65 10.25
N GLY A 113 -0.55 -12.42 10.71
CA GLY A 113 0.44 -11.53 11.31
C GLY A 113 0.90 -10.39 10.44
N ALA A 114 0.09 -9.94 9.49
CA ALA A 114 0.24 -8.61 8.90
C ALA A 114 -0.07 -7.54 9.95
N ASP A 115 0.61 -6.42 9.85
CA ASP A 115 0.52 -5.32 10.80
C ASP A 115 -0.28 -4.14 10.24
N ILE A 116 -0.37 -3.98 8.89
CA ILE A 116 -0.94 -2.84 8.18
C ILE A 116 -1.70 -3.35 6.96
N ILE A 117 -2.78 -2.69 6.58
CA ILE A 117 -3.43 -2.90 5.28
C ILE A 117 -3.28 -1.65 4.42
N ASN A 118 -2.81 -1.85 3.18
CA ASN A 118 -2.63 -0.83 2.16
C ASN A 118 -3.65 -1.07 1.04
N ASP A 119 -4.65 -0.19 0.93
CA ASP A 119 -5.73 -0.33 -0.06
C ASP A 119 -5.70 0.83 -1.06
N ILE A 120 -5.28 0.52 -2.29
CA ILE A 120 -5.22 1.48 -3.39
C ILE A 120 -6.57 2.08 -3.78
N SER A 121 -7.67 1.49 -3.31
CA SER A 121 -9.04 1.90 -3.64
C SER A 121 -9.74 2.68 -2.53
N ALA A 122 -9.15 2.76 -1.33
CA ALA A 122 -9.79 3.37 -0.16
C ALA A 122 -11.22 2.85 0.09
N GLY A 123 -11.40 1.52 0.01
CA GLY A 123 -12.69 0.85 0.22
C GLY A 123 -13.68 0.96 -0.93
N GLN A 124 -13.30 1.53 -2.08
CA GLN A 124 -14.23 1.67 -3.21
C GLN A 124 -14.45 0.36 -3.96
N MET A 125 -13.44 -0.51 -4.03
CA MET A 125 -13.52 -1.78 -4.76
C MET A 125 -14.16 -2.91 -3.93
N ASP A 126 -14.10 -2.82 -2.59
CA ASP A 126 -14.79 -3.74 -1.69
C ASP A 126 -15.51 -2.96 -0.58
N LYS A 127 -16.83 -2.90 -0.65
CA LYS A 127 -17.68 -2.18 0.31
C LYS A 127 -17.59 -2.70 1.75
N LYS A 128 -17.06 -3.93 1.95
CA LYS A 128 -16.85 -4.52 3.28
C LYS A 128 -15.53 -4.07 3.91
N MET A 129 -14.62 -3.46 3.14
CA MET A 129 -13.27 -3.13 3.60
C MET A 129 -13.29 -2.29 4.88
N PHE A 130 -14.06 -1.20 4.93
CA PHE A 130 -14.08 -0.32 6.11
C PHE A 130 -14.56 -1.03 7.38
N ALA A 131 -15.65 -1.79 7.30
CA ALA A 131 -16.12 -2.59 8.43
C ALA A 131 -15.08 -3.64 8.86
N THR A 132 -14.42 -4.27 7.91
CA THR A 132 -13.36 -5.24 8.18
C THR A 132 -12.18 -4.59 8.89
N ILE A 133 -11.70 -3.45 8.41
CA ILE A 133 -10.57 -2.72 9.01
C ILE A 133 -10.91 -2.25 10.44
N ALA A 134 -12.11 -1.74 10.65
CA ALA A 134 -12.56 -1.34 11.99
C ALA A 134 -12.53 -2.52 12.98
N ASN A 135 -12.94 -3.72 12.55
CA ASN A 135 -12.89 -4.93 13.38
C ASN A 135 -11.47 -5.45 13.61
N LEU A 136 -10.57 -5.29 12.64
CA LEU A 136 -9.18 -5.74 12.73
C LEU A 136 -8.33 -4.81 13.61
N ASP A 137 -8.71 -3.54 13.72
CA ASP A 137 -8.03 -2.49 14.50
C ASP A 137 -6.54 -2.32 14.16
N VAL A 138 -6.16 -2.54 12.88
CA VAL A 138 -4.81 -2.32 12.35
C VAL A 138 -4.75 -1.02 11.55
N PRO A 139 -3.58 -0.35 11.45
CA PRO A 139 -3.40 0.80 10.57
C PRO A 139 -3.84 0.52 9.14
N TYR A 140 -4.49 1.49 8.54
CA TYR A 140 -5.04 1.42 7.20
C TYR A 140 -4.53 2.55 6.33
N ILE A 141 -3.82 2.19 5.26
CA ILE A 141 -3.40 3.13 4.23
C ILE A 141 -4.49 3.18 3.18
N MET A 142 -5.05 4.36 2.96
CA MET A 142 -6.05 4.58 1.91
C MET A 142 -5.50 5.52 0.85
N MET A 143 -5.50 5.05 -0.40
CA MET A 143 -4.97 5.80 -1.53
C MET A 143 -6.07 6.41 -2.38
N HIS A 144 -5.82 7.63 -2.88
CA HIS A 144 -6.65 8.25 -3.90
C HIS A 144 -6.27 7.75 -5.30
N MET A 145 -7.26 7.18 -6.00
CA MET A 145 -7.16 6.79 -7.40
C MET A 145 -8.39 7.29 -8.17
N LYS A 146 -8.21 7.84 -9.37
CA LYS A 146 -9.33 8.18 -10.27
C LYS A 146 -9.44 7.12 -11.37
N GLY A 147 -10.63 6.52 -11.49
CA GLY A 147 -10.87 5.38 -12.37
C GLY A 147 -10.51 4.04 -11.70
N ASN A 148 -10.20 3.04 -12.51
CA ASN A 148 -9.76 1.72 -12.07
C ASN A 148 -8.44 1.34 -12.77
N SER A 149 -7.82 0.24 -12.40
CA SER A 149 -6.54 -0.22 -12.95
C SER A 149 -6.52 -0.35 -14.49
N LEU A 150 -7.67 -0.53 -15.13
CA LEU A 150 -7.78 -0.65 -16.59
C LEU A 150 -7.99 0.72 -17.28
N SER A 151 -8.69 1.66 -16.64
CA SER A 151 -9.10 2.93 -17.23
C SER A 151 -8.37 4.16 -16.67
N MET A 152 -7.67 4.04 -15.56
CA MET A 152 -7.08 5.17 -14.83
C MET A 152 -6.07 6.02 -15.63
N GLN A 153 -5.47 5.46 -16.70
CA GLN A 153 -4.52 6.18 -17.55
C GLN A 153 -5.19 6.81 -18.79
N ASN A 154 -6.50 6.54 -19.01
CA ASN A 154 -7.22 7.06 -20.16
C ASN A 154 -7.67 8.50 -19.89
N ASN A 155 -6.81 9.46 -20.21
CA ASN A 155 -7.07 10.90 -20.15
C ASN A 155 -7.67 11.37 -18.80
N PRO A 156 -6.96 11.18 -17.67
CA PRO A 156 -7.45 11.60 -16.37
C PRO A 156 -7.60 13.13 -16.33
N ASN A 157 -8.80 13.59 -16.06
CA ASN A 157 -9.14 15.02 -16.03
C ASN A 157 -9.51 15.44 -14.60
N TYR A 158 -8.95 16.58 -14.16
CA TYR A 158 -9.24 17.24 -12.88
C TYR A 158 -9.48 18.73 -13.15
N THR A 159 -10.49 19.29 -12.52
CA THR A 159 -10.67 20.75 -12.49
C THR A 159 -9.66 21.39 -11.54
N ASN A 160 -9.50 20.81 -10.37
CA ASN A 160 -8.47 21.16 -9.39
C ASN A 160 -8.08 19.90 -8.61
N ILE A 161 -6.91 19.35 -8.95
CA ILE A 161 -6.50 18.04 -8.41
C ILE A 161 -6.33 18.04 -6.89
N ILE A 162 -5.78 19.11 -6.32
CA ILE A 162 -5.58 19.20 -4.87
C ILE A 162 -6.92 19.24 -4.13
N SER A 163 -7.86 20.03 -4.63
CA SER A 163 -9.20 20.12 -4.05
C SER A 163 -9.97 18.80 -4.17
N GLU A 164 -9.91 18.14 -5.33
CA GLU A 164 -10.60 16.86 -5.55
C GLU A 164 -10.04 15.75 -4.65
N ILE A 165 -8.71 15.64 -4.52
CA ILE A 165 -8.07 14.68 -3.61
C ILE A 165 -8.41 15.01 -2.15
N SER A 166 -8.40 16.28 -1.76
CA SER A 166 -8.76 16.69 -0.41
C SER A 166 -10.22 16.36 -0.08
N SER A 167 -11.14 16.63 -0.99
CA SER A 167 -12.56 16.29 -0.82
C SER A 167 -12.77 14.78 -0.69
N PHE A 168 -12.06 13.99 -1.51
CA PHE A 168 -12.07 12.54 -1.41
C PHE A 168 -11.62 12.06 -0.02
N PHE A 169 -10.52 12.58 0.51
CA PHE A 169 -10.06 12.19 1.84
C PHE A 169 -11.00 12.63 2.93
N HIS A 170 -11.58 13.84 2.86
CA HIS A 170 -12.58 14.27 3.84
C HIS A 170 -13.77 13.31 3.93
N GLU A 171 -14.29 12.88 2.77
CA GLU A 171 -15.38 11.92 2.71
C GLU A 171 -14.98 10.56 3.32
N ARG A 172 -13.82 10.01 2.92
CA ARG A 172 -13.37 8.68 3.37
C ARG A 172 -13.02 8.67 4.85
N ILE A 173 -12.33 9.70 5.35
CA ILE A 173 -12.02 9.86 6.77
C ILE A 173 -13.30 9.94 7.58
N LYS A 174 -14.29 10.72 7.12
CA LYS A 174 -15.57 10.81 7.80
C LYS A 174 -16.25 9.46 7.93
N LEU A 175 -16.31 8.67 6.83
CA LEU A 175 -16.92 7.33 6.85
C LEU A 175 -16.23 6.39 7.84
N LEU A 176 -14.90 6.43 7.96
CA LEU A 176 -14.15 5.63 8.92
C LEU A 176 -14.35 6.11 10.35
N ASN A 177 -14.37 7.42 10.59
CA ASN A 177 -14.63 8.00 11.92
C ASN A 177 -16.05 7.70 12.39
N ASP A 178 -17.04 7.73 11.50
CA ASP A 178 -18.46 7.43 11.83
C ASP A 178 -18.63 5.98 12.36
N ILE A 179 -17.71 5.07 12.03
CA ILE A 179 -17.65 3.69 12.57
C ILE A 179 -16.61 3.51 13.67
N GLY A 180 -16.05 4.59 14.20
CA GLY A 180 -15.11 4.58 15.33
C GLY A 180 -13.66 4.22 14.97
N PHE A 181 -13.26 4.23 13.68
CA PHE A 181 -11.91 3.90 13.25
C PHE A 181 -11.09 5.15 12.92
N ASN A 182 -9.87 5.24 13.48
CA ASN A 182 -9.00 6.43 13.35
C ASN A 182 -7.51 6.14 13.03
N LYS A 183 -7.12 4.88 12.85
CA LYS A 183 -5.72 4.51 12.51
C LYS A 183 -5.45 4.63 11.02
N ILE A 184 -5.64 5.83 10.49
CA ILE A 184 -5.65 6.14 9.06
C ILE A 184 -4.30 6.72 8.62
N ILE A 185 -3.81 6.29 7.47
CA ILE A 185 -2.72 6.88 6.71
C ILE A 185 -3.30 7.22 5.33
N ILE A 186 -3.01 8.41 4.81
CA ILE A 186 -3.50 8.82 3.49
C ILE A 186 -2.36 8.77 2.46
N ASP A 187 -2.68 8.36 1.23
CA ASP A 187 -1.76 8.38 0.07
C ASP A 187 -2.42 9.13 -1.10
N PRO A 188 -1.90 10.29 -1.52
CA PRO A 188 -2.42 11.01 -2.69
C PRO A 188 -2.38 10.23 -4.01
N GLY A 189 -1.67 9.11 -4.06
CA GLY A 189 -1.66 8.16 -5.17
C GLY A 189 -0.94 8.69 -6.41
N PHE A 190 0.33 9.02 -6.28
CA PHE A 190 1.17 9.39 -7.42
C PHE A 190 1.10 8.33 -8.54
N GLY A 191 0.84 8.75 -9.79
CA GLY A 191 0.77 7.85 -10.94
C GLY A 191 -0.55 7.10 -11.14
N PHE A 192 -1.49 7.15 -10.18
CA PHE A 192 -2.78 6.46 -10.27
C PHE A 192 -3.87 7.43 -10.76
N GLY A 193 -4.23 7.31 -12.05
CA GLY A 193 -5.21 8.20 -12.67
C GLY A 193 -4.78 9.67 -12.70
N LYS A 194 -3.51 9.94 -12.99
CA LYS A 194 -2.92 11.27 -12.96
C LYS A 194 -1.92 11.46 -14.11
N THR A 195 -1.95 12.62 -14.75
CA THR A 195 -0.96 13.03 -15.75
C THR A 195 0.38 13.38 -15.07
N LEU A 196 1.42 13.57 -15.87
CA LEU A 196 2.72 14.03 -15.37
C LEU A 196 2.59 15.39 -14.65
N ALA A 197 1.88 16.34 -15.25
CA ALA A 197 1.61 17.65 -14.67
C ALA A 197 0.86 17.55 -13.34
N HIS A 198 -0.16 16.68 -13.27
CA HIS A 198 -0.90 16.41 -12.03
C HIS A 198 0.01 15.89 -10.91
N ASN A 199 0.94 14.99 -11.23
CA ASN A 199 1.87 14.46 -10.23
C ASN A 199 2.82 15.54 -9.72
N TYR A 200 3.31 16.43 -10.59
CA TYR A 200 4.16 17.55 -10.14
C TYR A 200 3.38 18.59 -9.33
N GLU A 201 2.11 18.83 -9.65
CA GLU A 201 1.27 19.73 -8.85
C GLU A 201 1.05 19.16 -7.44
N ILE A 202 0.78 17.85 -7.32
CA ILE A 202 0.66 17.18 -6.02
C ILE A 202 1.98 17.28 -5.24
N LEU A 203 3.12 17.05 -5.89
CA LEU A 203 4.42 17.10 -5.23
C LEU A 203 4.73 18.52 -4.73
N ASN A 204 4.46 19.54 -5.56
CA ASN A 204 4.71 20.95 -5.20
C ASN A 204 3.81 21.44 -4.06
N LYS A 205 2.62 20.88 -3.91
CA LYS A 205 1.63 21.24 -2.87
C LYS A 205 1.41 20.11 -1.86
N PHE A 206 2.41 19.25 -1.65
CA PHE A 206 2.28 18.04 -0.82
C PHE A 206 1.95 18.37 0.65
N ASP A 207 2.43 19.49 1.13
CA ASP A 207 2.17 20.01 2.47
C ASP A 207 0.70 20.30 2.77
N VAL A 208 -0.12 20.55 1.74
CA VAL A 208 -1.56 20.76 1.90
C VAL A 208 -2.23 19.56 2.59
N PHE A 209 -1.71 18.34 2.39
CA PHE A 209 -2.28 17.16 3.04
C PHE A 209 -2.05 17.09 4.56
N ASN A 210 -1.15 17.91 5.11
CA ASN A 210 -0.97 18.05 6.56
C ASN A 210 -2.22 18.61 7.26
N GLN A 211 -3.16 19.23 6.52
CA GLN A 211 -4.45 19.69 7.06
C GLN A 211 -5.25 18.57 7.73
N PHE A 212 -5.08 17.31 7.30
CA PHE A 212 -5.76 16.15 7.87
C PHE A 212 -5.20 15.72 9.22
N LYS A 213 -4.02 16.19 9.61
CA LYS A 213 -3.30 15.77 10.84
C LYS A 213 -3.13 14.25 10.93
N LEU A 214 -2.97 13.60 9.79
CA LEU A 214 -2.73 12.17 9.61
C LEU A 214 -1.37 11.95 8.95
N PRO A 215 -0.73 10.79 9.14
CA PRO A 215 0.44 10.43 8.35
C PRO A 215 0.12 10.40 6.86
N VAL A 216 1.07 10.87 6.04
CA VAL A 216 0.93 10.90 4.58
C VAL A 216 1.99 10.03 3.94
N LEU A 217 1.57 9.06 3.13
CA LEU A 217 2.45 8.22 2.33
C LEU A 217 2.73 8.89 0.98
N ALA A 218 4.02 8.95 0.59
CA ALA A 218 4.45 9.42 -0.72
C ALA A 218 5.05 8.27 -1.55
N GLY A 219 4.26 7.68 -2.42
CA GLY A 219 4.67 6.59 -3.32
C GLY A 219 5.37 7.11 -4.58
N LEU A 220 6.64 7.51 -4.48
CA LEU A 220 7.40 8.14 -5.59
C LEU A 220 8.36 7.18 -6.30
N SER A 221 8.77 6.09 -5.64
CA SER A 221 9.81 5.20 -6.16
C SER A 221 9.44 4.59 -7.52
N ARG A 222 10.37 4.67 -8.47
CA ARG A 222 10.27 4.12 -9.83
C ARG A 222 9.04 4.60 -10.62
N LYS A 223 8.50 5.76 -10.27
CA LYS A 223 7.43 6.40 -11.06
C LYS A 223 8.00 7.11 -12.28
N SER A 224 7.26 7.06 -13.39
CA SER A 224 7.66 7.69 -14.66
C SER A 224 7.90 9.21 -14.52
N MET A 225 7.24 9.88 -13.58
CA MET A 225 7.47 11.30 -13.30
C MET A 225 8.92 11.61 -12.91
N ILE A 226 9.63 10.67 -12.28
CA ILE A 226 11.04 10.83 -11.95
C ILE A 226 11.91 10.39 -13.12
N GLY A 227 11.64 9.23 -13.72
CA GLY A 227 12.41 8.70 -14.86
C GLY A 227 12.39 9.65 -16.05
N ASN A 228 11.21 10.21 -16.40
CA ASN A 228 11.09 11.13 -17.55
C ASN A 228 11.77 12.50 -17.34
N LEU A 229 12.13 12.85 -16.11
CA LEU A 229 12.84 14.10 -15.81
C LEU A 229 14.36 13.90 -15.83
N LEU A 230 14.83 12.72 -15.44
CA LEU A 230 16.25 12.42 -15.26
C LEU A 230 16.91 11.76 -16.47
N ASN A 231 16.13 11.34 -17.47
CA ASN A 231 16.58 10.89 -18.78
C ASN A 231 16.47 12.06 -19.76
#